data_3cb2dca9b2ca8ae436057223ff8e1d86
#
_entry.id   3cb2dca9b2ca8ae436057223ff8e1d86
#
_cell.length_a   1.000
_cell.length_b   1.000
_cell.length_c   1.000
_cell.angle_alpha   90.00
_cell.angle_beta   90.00
_cell.angle_gamma   90.00
#
_symmetry.space_group_name_H-M   'P 1'
#
loop_
_entity.id
_entity.type
_entity.pdbx_description
1 polymer ?
#
loop_
_entity_poly.entity_id
_entity_poly.type
_entity_poly.pdbx_seq_one_letter_code
_entity_poly.pdbx_strand_id
1 'polypeptide(L)'
;MDPNREPEPCRPQDWGKFEITNRDGAARIGKFHTRHGVVTTPMLLPVVNPNLRTIEPREMWDKYGIQALITNSYVIWKHENLKDSALADGVHKLIDYPGVIMTDSGTFQSYVYGDVEVGVEEIVQFQKDIGVDIATMLDVFSRPDMTYSQVERAVDETLERAPISIETAGGVMLNGPIQGGLFPKLRAKSAVGMSALDFSVHPIGGIVPIMEQQKYRDLAKIMLASKSNLSPNRPVHM
;
A
#
# COMPACT_ATOMS: atom_id res chain seq x y z
N MET A 1 10.08 22.62 -13.36
CA MET A 1 10.50 22.07 -12.05
C MET A 1 12.02 21.94 -12.07
N ASP A 2 12.64 21.97 -10.89
CA ASP A 2 14.09 21.84 -10.79
C ASP A 2 14.51 20.38 -11.11
N PRO A 3 15.32 20.12 -12.13
CA PRO A 3 15.77 18.80 -12.50
C PRO A 3 16.72 18.17 -11.45
N ASN A 4 17.21 18.97 -10.51
CA ASN A 4 18.05 18.53 -9.40
C ASN A 4 17.28 18.43 -8.07
N ARG A 5 15.97 18.37 -8.13
CA ARG A 5 15.14 18.24 -6.93
C ARG A 5 15.50 16.97 -6.17
N GLU A 6 15.87 17.14 -4.92
CA GLU A 6 16.07 16.03 -3.99
C GLU A 6 14.83 15.86 -3.09
N PRO A 7 14.60 14.63 -2.55
CA PRO A 7 13.58 14.41 -1.53
C PRO A 7 13.79 15.32 -0.30
N GLU A 8 12.70 15.81 0.32
CA GLU A 8 12.80 16.52 1.61
C GLU A 8 13.39 15.57 2.65
N PRO A 9 14.53 15.88 3.30
CA PRO A 9 15.20 14.95 4.21
C PRO A 9 14.31 14.56 5.40
N CYS A 10 14.42 13.30 5.82
CA CYS A 10 13.70 12.78 6.99
C CYS A 10 14.66 12.04 7.93
N ARG A 11 14.53 12.29 9.23
CA ARG A 11 15.34 11.60 10.25
C ARG A 11 14.76 10.22 10.54
N PRO A 12 15.61 9.19 10.79
CA PRO A 12 15.14 7.82 11.04
C PRO A 12 14.09 7.69 12.17
N GLN A 13 14.22 8.49 13.22
CA GLN A 13 13.26 8.47 14.34
C GLN A 13 11.87 9.01 13.98
N ASP A 14 11.73 9.68 12.85
CA ASP A 14 10.46 10.24 12.37
C ASP A 14 9.79 9.32 11.32
N TRP A 15 10.43 8.24 10.88
CA TRP A 15 9.85 7.33 9.89
C TRP A 15 8.50 6.76 10.37
N GLY A 16 7.52 6.76 9.48
CA GLY A 16 6.15 6.35 9.76
C GLY A 16 5.28 7.41 10.44
N LYS A 17 5.85 8.55 10.84
CA LYS A 17 5.09 9.67 11.42
C LYS A 17 4.21 10.32 10.35
N PHE A 18 2.94 10.51 10.68
CA PHE A 18 2.02 11.29 9.88
C PHE A 18 1.64 12.58 10.61
N GLU A 19 2.13 13.70 10.17
CA GLU A 19 1.90 15.01 10.75
C GLU A 19 0.76 15.72 10.01
N ILE A 20 -0.39 15.87 10.68
CA ILE A 20 -1.54 16.58 10.12
C ILE A 20 -1.29 18.07 10.23
N THR A 21 -1.21 18.76 9.08
CA THR A 21 -0.99 20.21 9.01
C THR A 21 -2.28 21.00 8.89
N ASN A 22 -3.29 20.44 8.21
CA ASN A 22 -4.61 21.04 8.05
C ASN A 22 -5.71 19.99 8.11
N ARG A 23 -6.89 20.38 8.59
CA ARG A 23 -8.05 19.52 8.69
C ARG A 23 -9.34 20.26 8.35
N ASP A 24 -10.20 19.61 7.56
CA ASP A 24 -11.57 20.03 7.32
C ASP A 24 -12.49 18.80 7.33
N GLY A 25 -13.31 18.68 8.39
CA GLY A 25 -14.10 17.48 8.63
C GLY A 25 -13.26 16.20 8.67
N ALA A 26 -13.52 15.30 7.72
CA ALA A 26 -12.76 14.06 7.55
C ALA A 26 -11.57 14.19 6.58
N ALA A 27 -11.44 15.33 5.86
CA ALA A 27 -10.30 15.62 5.01
C ALA A 27 -9.09 16.08 5.84
N ARG A 28 -7.89 15.76 5.37
CA ARG A 28 -6.63 16.10 6.03
C ARG A 28 -5.57 16.43 4.99
N ILE A 29 -4.79 17.45 5.28
CA ILE A 29 -3.50 17.68 4.63
C ILE A 29 -2.45 17.31 5.66
N GLY A 30 -1.40 16.62 5.25
CA GLY A 30 -0.34 16.23 6.18
C GLY A 30 0.98 15.93 5.49
N LYS A 31 1.99 15.76 6.31
CA LYS A 31 3.33 15.29 5.92
C LYS A 31 3.53 13.87 6.43
N PHE A 32 3.90 12.98 5.53
CA PHE A 32 4.21 11.61 5.86
C PHE A 32 5.71 11.37 5.72
N HIS A 33 6.32 10.97 6.81
CA HIS A 33 7.76 10.85 6.96
C HIS A 33 8.22 9.44 6.59
N THR A 34 9.11 9.34 5.60
CA THR A 34 9.61 8.06 5.07
C THR A 34 11.14 8.06 4.97
N ARG A 35 11.72 6.90 4.67
CA ARG A 35 13.16 6.75 4.50
C ARG A 35 13.70 7.60 3.34
N HIS A 36 12.96 7.67 2.23
CA HIS A 36 13.36 8.44 1.03
C HIS A 36 12.67 9.81 0.95
N GLY A 37 12.32 10.38 2.10
CA GLY A 37 11.87 11.76 2.22
C GLY A 37 10.50 11.93 2.85
N VAL A 38 10.11 13.19 2.97
CA VAL A 38 8.82 13.61 3.50
C VAL A 38 7.88 13.91 2.33
N VAL A 39 6.73 13.26 2.31
CA VAL A 39 5.73 13.47 1.26
C VAL A 39 4.52 14.23 1.79
N THR A 40 3.96 15.12 0.97
CA THR A 40 2.76 15.87 1.31
C THR A 40 1.52 15.13 0.80
N THR A 41 0.54 14.92 1.68
CA THR A 41 -0.75 14.33 1.33
C THR A 41 -1.86 15.38 1.31
N PRO A 42 -2.94 15.22 0.50
CA PRO A 42 -3.15 14.10 -0.42
C PRO A 42 -2.19 14.12 -1.60
N MET A 43 -1.82 12.94 -2.10
CA MET A 43 -0.95 12.80 -3.27
C MET A 43 -1.42 11.66 -4.16
N LEU A 44 -1.03 11.69 -5.43
CA LEU A 44 -1.19 10.57 -6.35
C LEU A 44 -0.02 9.60 -6.15
N LEU A 45 -0.33 8.28 -6.08
CA LEU A 45 0.63 7.19 -6.20
C LEU A 45 0.43 6.49 -7.54
N PRO A 46 1.16 6.87 -8.60
CA PRO A 46 1.09 6.16 -9.87
C PRO A 46 1.54 4.72 -9.71
N VAL A 47 0.81 3.80 -10.35
CA VAL A 47 1.22 2.39 -10.44
C VAL A 47 2.25 2.23 -11.54
N VAL A 48 3.42 1.71 -11.18
CA VAL A 48 4.50 1.40 -12.13
C VAL A 48 4.62 -0.12 -12.28
N ASN A 49 4.36 -0.61 -13.48
CA ASN A 49 4.65 -2.00 -13.82
C ASN A 49 6.16 -2.13 -14.14
N PRO A 50 6.92 -2.96 -13.41
CA PRO A 50 8.36 -3.07 -13.63
C PRO A 50 8.73 -3.61 -15.02
N ASN A 51 7.81 -4.34 -15.68
CA ASN A 51 8.02 -4.91 -17.02
C ASN A 51 7.53 -3.98 -18.16
N LEU A 52 6.64 -3.03 -17.87
CA LEU A 52 6.05 -2.17 -18.89
C LEU A 52 5.90 -0.75 -18.36
N ARG A 53 6.77 0.14 -18.78
CA ARG A 53 6.79 1.53 -18.35
C ARG A 53 6.24 2.42 -19.45
N THR A 54 5.05 2.97 -19.25
CA THR A 54 4.44 3.93 -20.17
C THR A 54 5.07 5.32 -20.02
N ILE A 55 5.39 5.70 -18.79
CA ILE A 55 6.16 6.90 -18.43
C ILE A 55 7.29 6.42 -17.54
N GLU A 56 8.51 6.84 -17.82
CA GLU A 56 9.65 6.46 -17.00
C GLU A 56 9.53 7.06 -15.58
N PRO A 57 9.77 6.26 -14.53
CA PRO A 57 9.64 6.74 -13.15
C PRO A 57 10.52 7.95 -12.84
N ARG A 58 11.71 8.00 -13.43
CA ARG A 58 12.58 9.17 -13.33
C ARG A 58 11.92 10.43 -13.91
N GLU A 59 11.22 10.30 -15.03
CA GLU A 59 10.46 11.39 -15.62
C GLU A 59 9.27 11.83 -14.74
N MET A 60 8.61 10.87 -14.04
CA MET A 60 7.57 11.19 -13.07
C MET A 60 8.10 12.09 -11.94
N TRP A 61 9.32 11.82 -11.48
CA TRP A 61 9.99 12.66 -10.49
C TRP A 61 10.40 14.02 -11.05
N ASP A 62 11.16 14.03 -12.13
CA ASP A 62 11.82 15.25 -12.65
C ASP A 62 10.82 16.24 -13.27
N LYS A 63 9.84 15.74 -14.04
CA LYS A 63 8.92 16.61 -14.80
C LYS A 63 7.58 16.82 -14.09
N TYR A 64 7.02 15.77 -13.47
CA TYR A 64 5.66 15.83 -12.92
C TYR A 64 5.64 16.04 -11.40
N GLY A 65 6.78 16.02 -10.74
CA GLY A 65 6.88 16.25 -9.30
C GLY A 65 6.20 15.19 -8.44
N ILE A 66 6.03 13.99 -8.99
CA ILE A 66 5.52 12.84 -8.23
C ILE A 66 6.48 12.54 -7.09
N GLN A 67 5.97 12.48 -5.85
CA GLN A 67 6.79 12.29 -4.64
C GLN A 67 6.87 10.82 -4.21
N ALA A 68 5.88 10.03 -4.58
CA ALA A 68 5.82 8.61 -4.27
C ALA A 68 5.15 7.85 -5.43
N LEU A 69 5.51 6.59 -5.60
CA LEU A 69 4.87 5.68 -6.54
C LEU A 69 4.61 4.32 -5.88
N ILE A 70 3.78 3.51 -6.53
CA ILE A 70 3.55 2.13 -6.12
C ILE A 70 3.96 1.18 -7.23
N THR A 71 4.63 0.09 -6.88
CA THR A 71 4.94 -1.01 -7.79
C THR A 71 4.51 -2.34 -7.17
N ASN A 72 4.68 -3.45 -7.87
CA ASN A 72 4.20 -4.73 -7.42
C ASN A 72 5.35 -5.67 -7.06
N SER A 73 5.51 -5.96 -5.77
CA SER A 73 6.59 -6.84 -5.28
C SER A 73 6.45 -8.28 -5.75
N TYR A 74 5.22 -8.79 -5.88
CA TYR A 74 5.00 -10.15 -6.38
C TYR A 74 5.41 -10.30 -7.86
N VAL A 75 5.16 -9.28 -8.69
CA VAL A 75 5.64 -9.28 -10.09
C VAL A 75 7.16 -9.30 -10.12
N ILE A 76 7.83 -8.50 -9.26
CA ILE A 76 9.30 -8.51 -9.16
C ILE A 76 9.78 -9.87 -8.66
N TRP A 77 9.17 -10.43 -7.63
CA TRP A 77 9.52 -11.72 -7.02
C TRP A 77 9.40 -12.88 -8.01
N LYS A 78 8.34 -12.88 -8.83
CA LYS A 78 8.03 -13.97 -9.77
C LYS A 78 8.95 -13.99 -11.01
N HIS A 79 9.51 -12.86 -11.40
CA HIS A 79 10.41 -12.73 -12.55
C HIS A 79 11.88 -12.77 -12.10
N GLU A 80 12.58 -13.87 -12.37
CA GLU A 80 13.94 -14.13 -11.90
C GLU A 80 14.90 -12.96 -12.15
N ASN A 81 14.95 -12.42 -13.38
CA ASN A 81 15.81 -11.28 -13.69
C ASN A 81 15.49 -10.02 -12.88
N LEU A 82 14.21 -9.73 -12.62
CA LEU A 82 13.81 -8.59 -11.80
C LEU A 82 14.14 -8.83 -10.34
N LYS A 83 13.87 -10.06 -9.85
CA LYS A 83 14.17 -10.50 -8.49
C LYS A 83 15.64 -10.35 -8.17
N ASP A 84 16.52 -10.90 -9.02
CA ASP A 84 17.96 -10.86 -8.83
C ASP A 84 18.48 -9.41 -8.86
N SER A 85 18.01 -8.60 -9.81
CA SER A 85 18.39 -7.19 -9.88
C SER A 85 17.91 -6.40 -8.66
N ALA A 86 16.69 -6.64 -8.19
CA ALA A 86 16.16 -5.97 -7.01
C ALA A 86 16.91 -6.35 -5.73
N LEU A 87 17.28 -7.63 -5.57
CA LEU A 87 18.04 -8.11 -4.42
C LEU A 87 19.49 -7.59 -4.44
N ALA A 88 20.11 -7.46 -5.61
CA ALA A 88 21.47 -6.96 -5.75
C ALA A 88 21.57 -5.45 -5.54
N ASP A 89 20.65 -4.68 -6.11
CA ASP A 89 20.79 -3.22 -6.25
C ASP A 89 19.70 -2.41 -5.54
N GLY A 90 18.64 -3.06 -5.07
CA GLY A 90 17.48 -2.45 -4.47
C GLY A 90 16.42 -2.01 -5.48
N VAL A 91 15.18 -1.88 -5.00
CA VAL A 91 14.02 -1.52 -5.84
C VAL A 91 14.13 -0.11 -6.42
N HIS A 92 14.74 0.84 -5.70
CA HIS A 92 14.90 2.21 -6.16
C HIS A 92 15.78 2.28 -7.42
N LYS A 93 16.86 1.49 -7.47
CA LYS A 93 17.71 1.40 -8.66
C LYS A 93 17.04 0.62 -9.78
N LEU A 94 16.34 -0.49 -9.46
CA LEU A 94 15.58 -1.27 -10.44
C LEU A 94 14.54 -0.41 -11.17
N ILE A 95 13.83 0.45 -10.44
CA ILE A 95 12.76 1.30 -10.99
C ILE A 95 13.32 2.62 -11.54
N ASP A 96 14.53 3.03 -11.16
CA ASP A 96 15.12 4.35 -11.41
C ASP A 96 14.28 5.48 -10.84
N TYR A 97 14.04 5.43 -9.52
CA TYR A 97 13.19 6.41 -8.84
C TYR A 97 13.79 6.84 -7.50
N PRO A 98 14.00 8.16 -7.27
CA PRO A 98 14.65 8.66 -6.05
C PRO A 98 13.68 8.92 -4.89
N GLY A 99 12.39 8.97 -5.16
CA GLY A 99 11.35 9.24 -4.15
C GLY A 99 10.86 7.98 -3.44
N VAL A 100 9.73 8.10 -2.77
CA VAL A 100 9.16 7.02 -1.95
C VAL A 100 8.58 5.90 -2.83
N ILE A 101 8.95 4.66 -2.54
CA ILE A 101 8.40 3.47 -3.20
C ILE A 101 7.57 2.65 -2.21
N MET A 102 6.28 2.54 -2.51
CA MET A 102 5.37 1.57 -1.91
C MET A 102 5.26 0.34 -2.81
N THR A 103 5.02 -0.83 -2.24
CA THR A 103 4.78 -2.05 -3.02
C THR A 103 3.49 -2.73 -2.64
N ASP A 104 2.79 -3.31 -3.65
CA ASP A 104 1.73 -4.28 -3.43
C ASP A 104 2.33 -5.67 -3.21
N SER A 105 1.64 -6.50 -2.40
CA SER A 105 2.05 -7.88 -2.06
C SER A 105 1.66 -8.94 -3.08
N GLY A 106 0.84 -8.60 -4.08
CA GLY A 106 0.35 -9.55 -5.08
C GLY A 106 -1.05 -10.11 -4.83
N THR A 107 -1.73 -9.68 -3.79
CA THR A 107 -3.10 -10.14 -3.48
C THR A 107 -4.08 -9.94 -4.64
N PHE A 108 -3.99 -8.81 -5.38
CA PHE A 108 -4.82 -8.58 -6.55
C PHE A 108 -4.47 -9.53 -7.70
N GLN A 109 -3.20 -9.93 -7.83
CA GLN A 109 -2.76 -10.92 -8.83
C GLN A 109 -3.38 -12.29 -8.57
N SER A 110 -3.61 -12.67 -7.30
CA SER A 110 -4.33 -13.91 -6.97
C SER A 110 -5.76 -13.90 -7.50
N TYR A 111 -6.41 -12.74 -7.48
CA TYR A 111 -7.75 -12.57 -8.05
C TYR A 111 -7.76 -12.70 -9.58
N VAL A 112 -6.74 -12.17 -10.28
CA VAL A 112 -6.70 -12.11 -11.75
C VAL A 112 -6.16 -13.40 -12.36
N TYR A 113 -5.14 -14.01 -11.75
CA TYR A 113 -4.36 -15.09 -12.34
C TYR A 113 -4.45 -16.41 -11.57
N GLY A 114 -5.20 -16.49 -10.46
CA GLY A 114 -5.24 -17.64 -9.56
C GLY A 114 -4.34 -17.45 -8.33
N ASP A 115 -4.13 -18.54 -7.58
CA ASP A 115 -3.42 -18.48 -6.30
C ASP A 115 -2.00 -17.90 -6.44
N VAL A 116 -1.62 -17.07 -5.47
CA VAL A 116 -0.28 -16.52 -5.33
C VAL A 116 0.59 -17.59 -4.67
N GLU A 117 1.71 -17.91 -5.32
CA GLU A 117 2.65 -18.98 -4.90
C GLU A 117 3.63 -18.54 -3.80
N VAL A 118 3.38 -17.41 -3.13
CA VAL A 118 4.26 -16.83 -2.12
C VAL A 118 3.61 -16.81 -0.74
N GLY A 119 4.41 -17.10 0.29
CA GLY A 119 3.96 -17.07 1.68
C GLY A 119 3.85 -15.67 2.27
N VAL A 120 3.12 -15.55 3.41
CA VAL A 120 2.92 -14.27 4.10
C VAL A 120 4.24 -13.66 4.55
N GLU A 121 5.08 -14.45 5.22
CA GLU A 121 6.41 -14.02 5.67
C GLU A 121 7.35 -13.76 4.50
N GLU A 122 7.33 -14.64 3.51
CA GLU A 122 8.23 -14.58 2.36
C GLU A 122 8.09 -13.28 1.58
N ILE A 123 6.85 -12.86 1.28
CA ILE A 123 6.63 -11.63 0.49
C ILE A 123 6.99 -10.37 1.30
N VAL A 124 6.73 -10.37 2.60
CA VAL A 124 7.13 -9.23 3.46
C VAL A 124 8.64 -9.16 3.59
N GLN A 125 9.31 -10.31 3.81
CA GLN A 125 10.77 -10.37 3.86
C GLN A 125 11.40 -9.93 2.54
N PHE A 126 10.86 -10.38 1.41
CA PHE A 126 11.34 -9.96 0.09
C PHE A 126 11.23 -8.45 -0.11
N GLN A 127 10.10 -7.83 0.25
CA GLN A 127 9.93 -6.37 0.17
C GLN A 127 10.97 -5.63 1.03
N LYS A 128 11.25 -6.16 2.22
CA LYS A 128 12.30 -5.63 3.10
C LYS A 128 13.70 -5.75 2.47
N ASP A 129 14.01 -6.91 1.89
CA ASP A 129 15.32 -7.20 1.30
C ASP A 129 15.63 -6.33 0.08
N ILE A 130 14.61 -6.02 -0.74
CA ILE A 130 14.75 -5.12 -1.88
C ILE A 130 14.72 -3.63 -1.51
N GLY A 131 14.53 -3.31 -0.23
CA GLY A 131 14.65 -1.96 0.32
C GLY A 131 13.52 -0.99 -0.03
N VAL A 132 12.26 -1.46 0.00
CA VAL A 132 11.08 -0.59 -0.16
C VAL A 132 10.93 0.39 1.02
N ASP A 133 10.30 1.53 0.80
CA ASP A 133 9.92 2.41 1.90
C ASP A 133 8.71 1.87 2.66
N ILE A 134 7.69 1.40 1.93
CA ILE A 134 6.43 0.94 2.50
C ILE A 134 6.09 -0.41 1.86
N ALA A 135 6.20 -1.47 2.64
CA ALA A 135 5.79 -2.81 2.26
C ALA A 135 4.27 -2.99 2.42
N THR A 136 3.70 -4.01 1.82
CA THR A 136 2.30 -4.40 2.03
C THR A 136 2.23 -5.86 2.46
N MET A 137 1.49 -6.13 3.54
CA MET A 137 1.21 -7.50 3.96
C MET A 137 0.38 -8.26 2.92
N LEU A 138 0.48 -9.59 2.90
CA LEU A 138 -0.36 -10.42 2.03
C LEU A 138 -1.74 -10.61 2.67
N ASP A 139 -2.70 -9.79 2.26
CA ASP A 139 -4.10 -9.87 2.69
C ASP A 139 -4.91 -10.88 1.86
N VAL A 140 -6.16 -11.11 2.22
CA VAL A 140 -7.09 -11.95 1.46
C VAL A 140 -8.09 -11.08 0.72
N PHE A 141 -8.04 -11.11 -0.61
CA PHE A 141 -8.88 -10.26 -1.45
C PHE A 141 -10.36 -10.61 -1.33
N SER A 142 -11.18 -9.61 -0.97
CA SER A 142 -12.64 -9.75 -0.90
C SER A 142 -13.25 -9.46 -2.27
N ARG A 143 -13.54 -10.52 -3.04
CA ARG A 143 -14.14 -10.40 -4.37
C ARG A 143 -15.59 -9.88 -4.31
N PRO A 144 -16.06 -9.16 -5.35
CA PRO A 144 -17.42 -8.62 -5.40
C PRO A 144 -18.55 -9.67 -5.41
N ASP A 145 -18.24 -10.90 -5.85
CA ASP A 145 -19.18 -12.03 -5.95
C ASP A 145 -19.28 -12.88 -4.67
N MET A 146 -18.43 -12.60 -3.67
CA MET A 146 -18.41 -13.35 -2.41
C MET A 146 -19.64 -13.04 -1.55
N THR A 147 -20.15 -14.08 -0.90
CA THR A 147 -21.18 -13.97 0.14
C THR A 147 -20.63 -13.32 1.40
N TYR A 148 -21.52 -12.84 2.29
CA TYR A 148 -21.11 -12.24 3.56
C TYR A 148 -20.17 -13.13 4.36
N SER A 149 -20.48 -14.43 4.50
CA SER A 149 -19.67 -15.38 5.28
C SER A 149 -18.32 -15.70 4.63
N GLN A 150 -18.21 -15.62 3.31
CA GLN A 150 -16.93 -15.77 2.61
C GLN A 150 -16.04 -14.54 2.84
N VAL A 151 -16.62 -13.35 2.74
CA VAL A 151 -15.90 -12.10 3.01
C VAL A 151 -15.51 -12.00 4.48
N GLU A 152 -16.37 -12.47 5.40
CA GLU A 152 -16.03 -12.49 6.83
C GLU A 152 -14.81 -13.36 7.11
N ARG A 153 -14.74 -14.58 6.55
CA ARG A 153 -13.55 -15.44 6.64
C ARG A 153 -12.30 -14.78 6.05
N ALA A 154 -12.42 -14.11 4.90
CA ALA A 154 -11.31 -13.40 4.28
C ALA A 154 -10.80 -12.25 5.18
N VAL A 155 -11.70 -11.54 5.86
CA VAL A 155 -11.34 -10.51 6.84
C VAL A 155 -10.64 -11.13 8.04
N ASP A 156 -11.16 -12.23 8.58
CA ASP A 156 -10.58 -12.89 9.75
C ASP A 156 -9.17 -13.42 9.45
N GLU A 157 -9.01 -14.10 8.32
CA GLU A 157 -7.70 -14.58 7.86
C GLU A 157 -6.71 -13.43 7.62
N THR A 158 -7.17 -12.31 7.05
CA THR A 158 -6.32 -11.12 6.87
C THR A 158 -5.86 -10.57 8.23
N LEU A 159 -6.73 -10.54 9.23
CA LEU A 159 -6.39 -10.10 10.58
C LEU A 159 -5.42 -11.08 11.28
N GLU A 160 -5.56 -12.39 11.05
CA GLU A 160 -4.64 -13.41 11.57
C GLU A 160 -3.23 -13.30 10.99
N ARG A 161 -3.10 -12.92 9.71
CA ARG A 161 -1.81 -12.70 9.04
C ARG A 161 -1.09 -11.42 9.49
N ALA A 162 -1.82 -10.46 10.07
CA ALA A 162 -1.30 -9.13 10.38
C ALA A 162 -0.15 -9.14 11.41
N PRO A 163 -0.24 -9.84 12.57
CA PRO A 163 0.87 -9.91 13.53
C PRO A 163 2.15 -10.52 12.94
N ILE A 164 2.01 -11.58 12.16
CA ILE A 164 3.13 -12.27 11.50
C ILE A 164 3.84 -11.30 10.54
N SER A 165 3.05 -10.55 9.77
CA SER A 165 3.59 -9.58 8.81
C SER A 165 4.34 -8.43 9.50
N ILE A 166 3.82 -7.94 10.64
CA ILE A 166 4.48 -6.89 11.44
C ILE A 166 5.81 -7.38 12.02
N GLU A 167 5.83 -8.59 12.57
CA GLU A 167 7.05 -9.21 13.11
C GLU A 167 8.10 -9.35 12.00
N THR A 168 7.72 -9.88 10.84
CA THR A 168 8.62 -10.06 9.69
C THR A 168 9.15 -8.72 9.15
N ALA A 169 8.31 -7.69 9.08
CA ALA A 169 8.71 -6.35 8.61
C ALA A 169 9.84 -5.77 9.47
N GLY A 170 9.84 -6.03 10.78
CA GLY A 170 10.96 -5.69 11.67
C GLY A 170 11.33 -4.22 11.64
N GLY A 171 10.35 -3.31 11.56
CA GLY A 171 10.54 -1.85 11.55
C GLY A 171 10.52 -1.21 10.16
N VAL A 172 10.40 -1.97 9.07
CA VAL A 172 10.01 -1.42 7.76
C VAL A 172 8.56 -0.98 7.84
N MET A 173 8.23 0.19 7.28
CA MET A 173 6.85 0.66 7.24
C MET A 173 5.98 -0.34 6.48
N LEU A 174 4.82 -0.66 7.06
CA LEU A 174 3.95 -1.71 6.54
C LEU A 174 2.52 -1.19 6.33
N ASN A 175 1.91 -1.56 5.23
CA ASN A 175 0.51 -1.37 4.94
C ASN A 175 -0.34 -2.46 5.58
N GLY A 176 -1.40 -2.05 6.29
CA GLY A 176 -2.47 -2.93 6.77
C GLY A 176 -3.75 -2.71 5.96
N PRO A 177 -4.00 -3.52 4.89
CA PRO A 177 -5.16 -3.36 4.02
C PRO A 177 -6.48 -3.62 4.73
N ILE A 178 -7.48 -2.79 4.46
CA ILE A 178 -8.83 -2.94 4.96
C ILE A 178 -9.66 -3.67 3.93
N GLN A 179 -10.04 -4.90 4.24
CA GLN A 179 -10.91 -5.75 3.43
C GLN A 179 -12.37 -5.72 3.97
N GLY A 180 -13.31 -6.38 3.31
CA GLY A 180 -14.70 -6.45 3.77
C GLY A 180 -15.74 -6.34 2.65
N GLY A 181 -15.32 -6.41 1.38
CA GLY A 181 -16.20 -6.39 0.21
C GLY A 181 -17.14 -5.18 0.21
N LEU A 182 -18.40 -5.42 -0.13
CA LEU A 182 -19.47 -4.40 -0.10
C LEU A 182 -20.19 -4.32 1.25
N PHE A 183 -19.68 -4.97 2.30
CA PHE A 183 -20.35 -5.08 3.59
C PHE A 183 -19.79 -4.07 4.62
N PRO A 184 -20.49 -2.96 4.93
CA PRO A 184 -20.02 -1.93 5.86
C PRO A 184 -19.61 -2.46 7.24
N LYS A 185 -20.33 -3.48 7.75
CA LYS A 185 -19.99 -4.11 9.05
C LYS A 185 -18.64 -4.82 9.02
N LEU A 186 -18.33 -5.52 7.92
CA LEU A 186 -17.05 -6.20 7.74
C LEU A 186 -15.91 -5.22 7.49
N ARG A 187 -16.17 -4.12 6.76
CA ARG A 187 -15.23 -3.00 6.63
C ARG A 187 -14.87 -2.39 7.98
N ALA A 188 -15.88 -2.15 8.83
CA ALA A 188 -15.66 -1.65 10.18
C ALA A 188 -14.88 -2.65 11.04
N LYS A 189 -15.22 -3.95 11.01
CA LYS A 189 -14.48 -5.02 11.70
C LYS A 189 -13.01 -5.03 11.30
N SER A 190 -12.73 -5.05 9.99
CA SER A 190 -11.37 -5.02 9.44
C SER A 190 -10.61 -3.75 9.88
N ALA A 191 -11.26 -2.58 9.75
CA ALA A 191 -10.64 -1.30 10.12
C ALA A 191 -10.30 -1.21 11.62
N VAL A 192 -11.20 -1.65 12.50
CA VAL A 192 -10.95 -1.68 13.96
C VAL A 192 -9.78 -2.62 14.27
N GLY A 193 -9.77 -3.84 13.69
CA GLY A 193 -8.70 -4.81 13.93
C GLY A 193 -7.34 -4.30 13.44
N MET A 194 -7.26 -3.78 12.23
CA MET A 194 -6.02 -3.23 11.67
C MET A 194 -5.56 -1.96 12.39
N SER A 195 -6.48 -1.08 12.78
CA SER A 195 -6.14 0.15 13.50
C SER A 195 -5.58 -0.07 14.90
N ALA A 196 -5.83 -1.25 15.48
CA ALA A 196 -5.27 -1.66 16.79
C ALA A 196 -3.81 -2.15 16.70
N LEU A 197 -3.30 -2.35 15.48
CA LEU A 197 -1.95 -2.87 15.21
C LEU A 197 -1.05 -1.76 14.65
N ASP A 198 0.27 -1.98 14.68
CA ASP A 198 1.26 -0.97 14.28
C ASP A 198 1.52 -0.98 12.76
N PHE A 199 0.50 -0.59 12.01
CA PHE A 199 0.63 -0.33 10.57
C PHE A 199 0.88 1.15 10.29
N SER A 200 1.68 1.44 9.28
CA SER A 200 2.02 2.81 8.88
C SER A 200 0.96 3.47 7.99
N VAL A 201 0.30 2.69 7.13
CA VAL A 201 -0.74 3.13 6.20
C VAL A 201 -1.85 2.10 6.14
N HIS A 202 -3.08 2.55 5.91
CA HIS A 202 -4.24 1.66 5.71
C HIS A 202 -4.80 1.79 4.28
N PRO A 203 -4.43 0.91 3.34
CA PRO A 203 -5.10 0.80 2.05
C PRO A 203 -6.54 0.29 2.21
N ILE A 204 -7.48 0.88 1.49
CA ILE A 204 -8.85 0.35 1.37
C ILE A 204 -8.86 -0.60 0.18
N GLY A 205 -8.73 -1.91 0.46
CA GLY A 205 -8.60 -2.94 -0.56
C GLY A 205 -9.92 -3.32 -1.24
N GLY A 206 -9.82 -4.00 -2.39
CA GLY A 206 -10.96 -4.54 -3.11
C GLY A 206 -11.89 -3.50 -3.76
N ILE A 207 -11.39 -2.29 -4.02
CA ILE A 207 -12.22 -1.21 -4.58
C ILE A 207 -12.16 -1.11 -6.11
N VAL A 208 -11.11 -1.61 -6.74
CA VAL A 208 -10.91 -1.50 -8.20
C VAL A 208 -12.11 -2.02 -8.99
N PRO A 209 -12.65 -3.23 -8.76
CA PRO A 209 -13.81 -3.71 -9.49
C PRO A 209 -15.09 -2.88 -9.27
N ILE A 210 -15.20 -2.20 -8.13
CA ILE A 210 -16.32 -1.32 -7.80
C ILE A 210 -16.21 -0.01 -8.59
N MET A 211 -14.99 0.52 -8.70
CA MET A 211 -14.69 1.73 -9.48
C MET A 211 -14.89 1.49 -10.97
N GLU A 212 -14.40 0.39 -11.52
CA GLU A 212 -14.57 -0.01 -12.92
C GLU A 212 -16.04 -0.16 -13.31
N GLN A 213 -16.87 -0.66 -12.38
CA GLN A 213 -18.32 -0.76 -12.55
C GLN A 213 -19.05 0.55 -12.26
N GLN A 214 -18.35 1.65 -11.97
CA GLN A 214 -18.90 2.97 -11.64
C GLN A 214 -19.92 2.97 -10.49
N LYS A 215 -19.79 2.04 -9.54
CA LYS A 215 -20.67 1.91 -8.37
C LYS A 215 -20.28 2.91 -7.26
N TYR A 216 -20.25 4.20 -7.58
CA TYR A 216 -19.74 5.26 -6.70
C TYR A 216 -20.46 5.36 -5.36
N ARG A 217 -21.79 5.06 -5.32
CA ARG A 217 -22.56 5.04 -4.05
C ARG A 217 -22.03 3.95 -3.11
N ASP A 218 -21.74 2.77 -3.63
CA ASP A 218 -21.22 1.67 -2.83
C ASP A 218 -19.78 1.95 -2.42
N LEU A 219 -18.96 2.50 -3.32
CA LEU A 219 -17.62 2.98 -3.00
C LEU A 219 -17.64 3.96 -1.83
N ALA A 220 -18.49 4.99 -1.88
CA ALA A 220 -18.63 5.97 -0.80
C ALA A 220 -19.01 5.34 0.54
N LYS A 221 -19.96 4.37 0.53
CA LYS A 221 -20.39 3.66 1.74
C LYS A 221 -19.26 2.86 2.39
N ILE A 222 -18.50 2.08 1.60
CA ILE A 222 -17.42 1.25 2.14
C ILE A 222 -16.22 2.08 2.58
N MET A 223 -15.93 3.18 1.87
CA MET A 223 -14.93 4.15 2.29
C MET A 223 -15.28 4.78 3.64
N LEU A 224 -16.53 5.24 3.78
CA LEU A 224 -16.99 5.84 5.03
C LEU A 224 -16.91 4.83 6.17
N ALA A 225 -17.41 3.59 5.96
CA ALA A 225 -17.36 2.53 6.96
C ALA A 225 -15.92 2.18 7.38
N SER A 226 -14.98 2.15 6.44
CA SER A 226 -13.57 1.92 6.74
C SER A 226 -12.95 3.11 7.48
N LYS A 227 -13.03 4.30 6.89
CA LYS A 227 -12.35 5.50 7.41
C LYS A 227 -12.85 5.95 8.78
N SER A 228 -14.14 5.77 9.08
CA SER A 228 -14.71 6.14 10.39
C SER A 228 -14.20 5.27 11.55
N ASN A 229 -13.58 4.13 11.24
CA ASN A 229 -13.04 3.18 12.22
C ASN A 229 -11.50 3.11 12.20
N LEU A 230 -10.84 3.96 11.42
CA LEU A 230 -9.39 4.06 11.37
C LEU A 230 -8.88 5.24 12.20
N SER A 231 -7.67 5.09 12.75
CA SER A 231 -6.97 6.19 13.42
C SER A 231 -6.77 7.36 12.45
N PRO A 232 -7.09 8.59 12.85
CA PRO A 232 -6.79 9.77 12.03
C PRO A 232 -5.28 10.04 11.89
N ASN A 233 -4.45 9.44 12.74
CA ASN A 233 -3.01 9.66 12.76
C ASN A 233 -2.23 8.73 11.81
N ARG A 234 -2.92 8.04 10.93
CA ARG A 234 -2.33 7.21 9.88
C ARG A 234 -2.90 7.62 8.51
N PRO A 235 -2.09 7.64 7.45
CA PRO A 235 -2.59 7.84 6.10
C PRO A 235 -3.54 6.71 5.67
N VAL A 236 -4.46 7.05 4.78
CA VAL A 236 -5.33 6.09 4.11
C VAL A 236 -5.01 6.15 2.62
N HIS A 237 -4.75 4.99 2.02
CA HIS A 237 -4.51 4.84 0.58
C HIS A 237 -5.73 4.21 -0.09
N MET A 238 -5.97 4.60 -1.38
CA MET A 238 -7.14 4.12 -2.11
C MET A 238 -6.84 4.03 -3.61
#